data_8dec320d7ef7d862b2f74844d81684a0
#
_entry.id   8dec320d7ef7d862b2f74844d81684a0
#
_cell.length_a   1.000
_cell.length_b   1.000
_cell.length_c   1.000
_cell.angle_alpha   90.00
_cell.angle_beta   90.00
_cell.angle_gamma   90.00
#
_symmetry.space_group_name_H-M   'P 1'
#
loop_
_entity.id
_entity.type
_entity.pdbx_description
1 polymer ?
#
loop_
_entity_poly.entity_id
_entity_poly.type
_entity_poly.pdbx_seq_one_letter_code
_entity_poly.pdbx_strand_id
1 'polypeptide(L)'
;MNAQEINFDTNLNVVAQRESSRGENLTKYIGFPLGIIFFLILYLMPTPDGLTLEAQAAIASFALALTWWVTEPIPTYATSLLLMGLLTFFNGWTEDKVLGVFGLEVIWLNILAFILSSTLVKSQLAKRFA
;
A
#
# COMPACT_ATOMS: atom_id res chain seq x y z
N MET A 1 -31.09 8.40 -29.98
CA MET A 1 -30.23 7.29 -29.54
C MET A 1 -31.12 6.05 -29.53
N ASN A 2 -30.84 5.07 -30.38
CA ASN A 2 -31.68 3.88 -30.55
C ASN A 2 -31.38 2.84 -29.48
N ALA A 3 -32.35 2.01 -29.12
CA ALA A 3 -32.18 0.93 -28.13
C ALA A 3 -31.03 -0.03 -28.44
N GLN A 4 -30.65 -0.19 -29.71
CA GLN A 4 -29.52 -0.99 -30.15
C GLN A 4 -28.16 -0.33 -29.83
N GLU A 5 -28.03 1.00 -29.92
CA GLU A 5 -26.82 1.72 -29.58
C GLU A 5 -26.58 1.68 -28.06
N ILE A 6 -27.64 1.86 -27.27
CA ILE A 6 -27.56 1.76 -25.79
C ILE A 6 -27.11 0.36 -25.36
N ASN A 7 -27.62 -0.68 -26.02
CA ASN A 7 -27.29 -2.06 -25.68
C ASN A 7 -25.84 -2.40 -26.09
N PHE A 8 -25.37 -1.86 -27.23
CA PHE A 8 -23.98 -2.03 -27.67
C PHE A 8 -22.99 -1.36 -26.73
N ASP A 9 -23.24 -0.10 -26.34
CA ASP A 9 -22.40 0.65 -25.39
C ASP A 9 -22.37 -0.02 -24.01
N THR A 10 -23.51 -0.54 -23.54
CA THR A 10 -23.59 -1.27 -22.27
C THR A 10 -22.77 -2.55 -22.33
N ASN A 11 -22.82 -3.30 -23.43
CA ASN A 11 -22.04 -4.52 -23.59
C ASN A 11 -20.52 -4.24 -23.66
N LEU A 12 -20.11 -3.18 -24.36
CA LEU A 12 -18.70 -2.78 -24.42
C LEU A 12 -18.18 -2.40 -23.02
N ASN A 13 -18.95 -1.64 -22.26
CA ASN A 13 -18.59 -1.27 -20.89
C ASN A 13 -18.47 -2.49 -19.97
N VAL A 14 -19.37 -3.46 -20.09
CA VAL A 14 -19.31 -4.71 -19.31
C VAL A 14 -18.10 -5.56 -19.69
N VAL A 15 -17.75 -5.63 -20.97
CA VAL A 15 -16.56 -6.35 -21.43
C VAL A 15 -15.28 -5.67 -20.93
N ALA A 16 -15.18 -4.34 -21.08
CA ALA A 16 -14.05 -3.57 -20.60
C ALA A 16 -13.86 -3.71 -19.08
N GLN A 17 -14.95 -3.68 -18.31
CA GLN A 17 -14.89 -3.89 -16.86
C GLN A 17 -14.45 -5.31 -16.50
N ARG A 18 -14.85 -6.32 -17.24
CA ARG A 18 -14.40 -7.70 -17.02
C ARG A 18 -12.92 -7.90 -17.31
N GLU A 19 -12.42 -7.28 -18.37
CA GLU A 19 -11.00 -7.36 -18.72
C GLU A 19 -10.13 -6.64 -17.71
N SER A 20 -10.54 -5.43 -17.25
CA SER A 20 -9.82 -4.69 -16.22
C SER A 20 -9.79 -5.44 -14.89
N SER A 21 -10.92 -6.00 -14.47
CA SER A 21 -10.99 -6.77 -13.21
C SER A 21 -10.19 -8.09 -13.27
N ARG A 22 -10.10 -8.71 -14.46
CA ARG A 22 -9.30 -9.93 -14.67
C ARG A 22 -7.81 -9.63 -14.61
N GLY A 23 -7.37 -8.53 -15.24
CA GLY A 23 -5.98 -8.05 -15.16
C GLY A 23 -5.57 -7.70 -13.74
N GLU A 24 -6.42 -6.98 -13.03
CA GLU A 24 -6.20 -6.59 -11.64
C GLU A 24 -6.08 -7.80 -10.70
N ASN A 25 -6.95 -8.79 -10.86
CA ASN A 25 -6.88 -10.01 -10.08
C ASN A 25 -5.61 -10.83 -10.38
N LEU A 26 -5.19 -10.93 -11.65
CA LEU A 26 -3.94 -11.59 -12.02
C LEU A 26 -2.73 -10.89 -11.39
N THR A 27 -2.69 -9.57 -11.40
CA THR A 27 -1.61 -8.79 -10.78
C THR A 27 -1.54 -9.03 -9.27
N LYS A 28 -2.68 -9.11 -8.59
CA LYS A 28 -2.76 -9.42 -7.16
C LYS A 28 -2.28 -10.85 -6.85
N TYR A 29 -2.71 -11.83 -7.65
CA TYR A 29 -2.30 -13.24 -7.46
C TYR A 29 -0.80 -13.46 -7.70
N ILE A 30 -0.21 -12.76 -8.68
CA ILE A 30 1.22 -12.85 -8.97
C ILE A 30 2.03 -12.00 -7.99
N GLY A 31 1.52 -10.83 -7.61
CA GLY A 31 2.19 -9.89 -6.73
C GLY A 31 2.43 -10.44 -5.33
N PHE A 32 1.50 -11.25 -4.81
CA PHE A 32 1.63 -11.84 -3.50
C PHE A 32 2.88 -12.73 -3.37
N PRO A 33 3.05 -13.79 -4.19
CA PRO A 33 4.25 -14.62 -4.13
C PRO A 33 5.51 -13.88 -4.58
N LEU A 34 5.40 -12.94 -5.54
CA LEU A 34 6.52 -12.16 -6.02
C LEU A 34 7.17 -11.33 -4.91
N GLY A 35 6.38 -10.67 -4.07
CA GLY A 35 6.89 -9.92 -2.91
C GLY A 35 7.64 -10.80 -1.93
N ILE A 36 7.09 -11.99 -1.63
CA ILE A 36 7.75 -12.96 -0.74
C ILE A 36 9.07 -13.46 -1.34
N ILE A 37 9.10 -13.74 -2.65
CA ILE A 37 10.31 -14.18 -3.35
C ILE A 37 11.38 -13.09 -3.30
N PHE A 38 11.02 -11.81 -3.56
CA PHE A 38 11.96 -10.70 -3.45
C PHE A 38 12.53 -10.55 -2.03
N PHE A 39 11.66 -10.66 -1.03
CA PHE A 39 12.07 -10.63 0.37
C PHE A 39 13.09 -11.74 0.67
N LEU A 40 12.78 -13.00 0.30
CA LEU A 40 13.64 -14.14 0.55
C LEU A 40 14.98 -14.05 -0.17
N ILE A 41 14.98 -13.62 -1.43
CA ILE A 41 16.21 -13.44 -2.21
C ILE A 41 17.12 -12.42 -1.53
N LEU A 42 16.59 -11.24 -1.17
CA LEU A 42 17.39 -10.18 -0.55
C LEU A 42 17.81 -10.53 0.88
N TYR A 43 16.98 -11.24 1.63
CA TYR A 43 17.28 -11.61 3.01
C TYR A 43 18.29 -12.76 3.12
N LEU A 44 18.22 -13.75 2.21
CA LEU A 44 19.10 -14.93 2.20
C LEU A 44 20.40 -14.73 1.41
N MET A 45 20.51 -13.64 0.66
CA MET A 45 21.74 -13.31 -0.06
C MET A 45 22.89 -13.06 0.93
N PRO A 46 24.13 -13.51 0.61
CA PRO A 46 25.28 -13.18 1.45
C PRO A 46 25.41 -11.65 1.55
N THR A 47 25.60 -11.18 2.79
CA THR A 47 25.65 -9.74 3.10
C THR A 47 26.83 -9.10 2.36
N PRO A 48 26.62 -8.11 1.49
CA PRO A 48 27.70 -7.40 0.81
C PRO A 48 28.62 -6.67 1.79
N ASP A 49 29.88 -6.50 1.41
CA ASP A 49 30.84 -5.76 2.22
C ASP A 49 30.35 -4.32 2.51
N GLY A 50 30.28 -3.99 3.80
CA GLY A 50 29.81 -2.68 4.28
C GLY A 50 28.32 -2.60 4.60
N LEU A 51 27.54 -3.67 4.39
CA LEU A 51 26.13 -3.72 4.80
C LEU A 51 26.00 -4.51 6.12
N THR A 52 25.17 -4.04 7.05
CA THR A 52 24.84 -4.78 8.26
C THR A 52 23.67 -5.74 8.01
N LEU A 53 23.56 -6.82 8.78
CA LEU A 53 22.40 -7.72 8.70
C LEU A 53 21.08 -7.01 8.95
N GLU A 54 21.07 -6.03 9.84
CA GLU A 54 19.90 -5.19 10.13
C GLU A 54 19.49 -4.36 8.91
N ALA A 55 20.45 -3.74 8.23
CA ALA A 55 20.19 -2.96 7.02
C ALA A 55 19.70 -3.86 5.87
N GLN A 56 20.26 -5.06 5.74
CA GLN A 56 19.80 -6.05 4.75
C GLN A 56 18.35 -6.48 5.02
N ALA A 57 17.99 -6.76 6.28
CA ALA A 57 16.63 -7.10 6.67
C ALA A 57 15.66 -5.94 6.39
N ALA A 58 16.08 -4.70 6.65
CA ALA A 58 15.29 -3.52 6.33
C ALA A 58 15.04 -3.36 4.83
N ILE A 59 16.08 -3.52 4.00
CA ILE A 59 15.97 -3.46 2.53
C ILE A 59 15.06 -4.57 2.01
N ALA A 60 15.20 -5.81 2.49
CA ALA A 60 14.35 -6.93 2.11
C ALA A 60 12.88 -6.67 2.44
N SER A 61 12.60 -6.20 3.67
CA SER A 61 11.25 -5.85 4.12
C SER A 61 10.64 -4.72 3.29
N PHE A 62 11.45 -3.73 2.94
CA PHE A 62 11.02 -2.62 2.09
C PHE A 62 10.71 -3.05 0.65
N ALA A 63 11.52 -3.93 0.08
CA ALA A 63 11.29 -4.47 -1.26
C ALA A 63 9.96 -5.27 -1.33
N LEU A 64 9.65 -6.05 -0.30
CA LEU A 64 8.35 -6.72 -0.16
C LEU A 64 7.21 -5.70 -0.11
N ALA A 65 7.32 -4.67 0.74
CA ALA A 65 6.30 -3.66 0.90
C ALA A 65 6.05 -2.88 -0.41
N LEU A 66 7.12 -2.48 -1.13
CA LEU A 66 7.01 -1.83 -2.43
C LEU A 66 6.29 -2.71 -3.45
N THR A 67 6.67 -3.99 -3.54
CA THR A 67 6.03 -4.93 -4.45
C THR A 67 4.54 -5.05 -4.15
N TRP A 68 4.16 -5.15 -2.89
CA TRP A 68 2.76 -5.26 -2.48
C TRP A 68 1.98 -3.94 -2.58
N TRP A 69 2.62 -2.79 -2.45
CA TRP A 69 1.97 -1.50 -2.69
C TRP A 69 1.66 -1.27 -4.18
N VAL A 70 2.51 -1.79 -5.07
CA VAL A 70 2.29 -1.67 -6.53
C VAL A 70 1.28 -2.70 -7.04
N THR A 71 1.32 -3.92 -6.52
CA THR A 71 0.45 -5.02 -6.99
C THR A 71 -0.86 -5.15 -6.20
N GLU A 72 -0.96 -4.50 -5.04
CA GLU A 72 -2.13 -4.47 -4.15
C GLU A 72 -2.76 -5.85 -3.88
N PRO A 73 -1.98 -6.90 -3.55
CA PRO A 73 -2.53 -8.21 -3.23
C PRO A 73 -3.33 -8.20 -1.92
N ILE A 74 -2.95 -7.32 -1.01
CA ILE A 74 -3.67 -6.99 0.24
C ILE A 74 -3.82 -5.47 0.36
N PRO A 75 -4.78 -4.98 1.17
CA PRO A 75 -4.96 -3.55 1.37
C PRO A 75 -3.67 -2.86 1.85
N THR A 76 -3.38 -1.66 1.36
CA THR A 76 -2.14 -0.90 1.64
C THR A 76 -1.88 -0.69 3.13
N TYR A 77 -2.91 -0.48 3.94
CA TYR A 77 -2.76 -0.36 5.40
C TYR A 77 -2.28 -1.67 6.04
N ALA A 78 -2.74 -2.83 5.55
CA ALA A 78 -2.32 -4.13 6.06
C ALA A 78 -0.85 -4.41 5.68
N THR A 79 -0.43 -4.05 4.46
CA THR A 79 0.98 -4.11 4.03
C THR A 79 1.88 -3.26 4.94
N SER A 80 1.42 -2.05 5.28
CA SER A 80 2.18 -1.15 6.16
C SER A 80 2.35 -1.70 7.57
N LEU A 81 1.30 -2.26 8.16
CA LEU A 81 1.37 -2.92 9.48
C LEU A 81 2.27 -4.15 9.44
N LEU A 82 2.17 -4.96 8.38
CA LEU A 82 3.03 -6.11 8.18
C LEU A 82 4.49 -5.71 8.04
N LEU A 83 4.79 -4.63 7.30
CA LEU A 83 6.15 -4.09 7.19
C LEU A 83 6.73 -3.72 8.54
N MET A 84 5.96 -3.06 9.41
CA MET A 84 6.39 -2.73 10.77
C MET A 84 6.70 -4.00 11.59
N GLY A 85 5.85 -5.01 11.49
CA GLY A 85 6.08 -6.30 12.12
C GLY A 85 7.35 -7.00 11.60
N LEU A 86 7.56 -7.00 10.28
CA LEU A 86 8.76 -7.59 9.67
C LEU A 86 10.04 -6.87 10.09
N LEU A 87 10.03 -5.53 10.09
CA LEU A 87 11.19 -4.74 10.54
C LEU A 87 11.59 -5.07 11.97
N THR A 88 10.63 -5.26 12.86
CA THR A 88 10.89 -5.65 14.25
C THR A 88 11.33 -7.12 14.34
N PHE A 89 10.63 -8.03 13.67
CA PHE A 89 10.87 -9.47 13.78
C PHE A 89 12.24 -9.89 13.21
N PHE A 90 12.64 -9.31 12.09
CA PHE A 90 13.93 -9.59 11.44
C PHE A 90 15.06 -8.65 11.89
N ASN A 91 14.85 -7.90 12.99
CA ASN A 91 15.81 -6.95 13.53
C ASN A 91 16.30 -5.88 12.54
N GLY A 92 15.51 -5.60 11.50
CA GLY A 92 15.79 -4.51 10.57
C GLY A 92 15.71 -3.14 11.25
N TRP A 93 14.91 -3.05 12.32
CA TRP A 93 14.80 -1.87 13.17
C TRP A 93 14.30 -2.26 14.57
N THR A 94 14.72 -1.53 15.61
CA THR A 94 14.26 -1.79 16.97
C THR A 94 12.78 -1.44 17.14
N GLU A 95 12.07 -2.20 17.98
CA GLU A 95 10.64 -2.00 18.24
C GLU A 95 10.32 -0.58 18.71
N ASP A 96 11.14 0.00 19.57
CA ASP A 96 10.98 1.39 20.05
C ASP A 96 10.99 2.40 18.90
N LYS A 97 11.86 2.22 17.91
CA LYS A 97 11.94 3.09 16.74
C LYS A 97 10.77 2.87 15.78
N VAL A 98 10.36 1.62 15.56
CA VAL A 98 9.22 1.29 14.70
C VAL A 98 7.93 1.85 15.29
N LEU A 99 7.70 1.67 16.58
CA LEU A 99 6.52 2.18 17.26
C LEU A 99 6.61 3.70 17.51
N GLY A 100 7.83 4.22 17.71
CA GLY A 100 8.08 5.66 17.89
C GLY A 100 7.64 6.51 16.70
N VAL A 101 7.52 5.92 15.49
CA VAL A 101 6.98 6.62 14.31
C VAL A 101 5.58 7.17 14.57
N PHE A 102 4.74 6.46 15.33
CA PHE A 102 3.39 6.93 15.68
C PHE A 102 3.40 8.16 16.61
N GLY A 103 4.49 8.42 17.32
CA GLY A 103 4.68 9.59 18.18
C GLY A 103 5.13 10.84 17.43
N LEU A 104 5.44 10.77 16.15
CA LEU A 104 5.89 11.92 15.37
C LEU A 104 4.78 12.97 15.22
N GLU A 105 5.10 14.23 15.51
CA GLU A 105 4.16 15.35 15.40
C GLU A 105 3.49 15.46 14.04
N VAL A 106 4.22 15.17 12.96
CA VAL A 106 3.74 15.22 11.57
C VAL A 106 2.56 14.26 11.35
N ILE A 107 2.57 13.08 11.97
CA ILE A 107 1.47 12.11 11.84
C ILE A 107 0.22 12.64 12.52
N TRP A 108 0.35 13.19 13.72
CA TRP A 108 -0.77 13.77 14.45
C TRP A 108 -1.31 15.03 13.78
N LEU A 109 -0.45 15.88 13.24
CA LEU A 109 -0.87 17.04 12.43
C LEU A 109 -1.68 16.61 11.21
N ASN A 110 -1.24 15.57 10.48
CA ASN A 110 -2.00 15.04 9.33
C ASN A 110 -3.37 14.49 9.75
N ILE A 111 -3.42 13.68 10.81
CA ILE A 111 -4.68 13.12 11.31
C ILE A 111 -5.66 14.24 11.70
N LEU A 112 -5.19 15.24 12.46
CA LEU A 112 -6.01 16.37 12.86
C LEU A 112 -6.47 17.21 11.66
N ALA A 113 -5.60 17.44 10.67
CA ALA A 113 -5.93 18.15 9.44
C ALA A 113 -7.03 17.41 8.63
N PHE A 114 -6.96 16.07 8.52
CA PHE A 114 -8.00 15.28 7.86
C PHE A 114 -9.33 15.31 8.63
N ILE A 115 -9.31 15.23 9.96
CA ILE A 115 -10.51 15.33 10.78
C ILE A 115 -11.15 16.73 10.61
N LEU A 116 -10.34 17.79 10.67
CA LEU A 116 -10.80 19.15 10.48
C LEU A 116 -11.41 19.36 9.09
N SER A 117 -10.71 18.94 8.04
CA SER A 117 -11.16 19.00 6.66
C SER A 117 -12.48 18.25 6.47
N SER A 118 -12.58 17.03 6.97
CA SER A 118 -13.82 16.23 6.92
C SER A 118 -14.98 16.91 7.62
N THR A 119 -14.73 17.53 8.77
CA THR A 119 -15.74 18.26 9.54
C THR A 119 -16.22 19.51 8.80
N LEU A 120 -15.30 20.28 8.19
CA LEU A 120 -15.63 21.45 7.38
C LEU A 120 -16.51 21.11 6.17
N VAL A 121 -16.18 20.01 5.49
CA VAL A 121 -16.97 19.54 4.34
C VAL A 121 -18.36 19.07 4.79
N LYS A 122 -18.46 18.27 5.85
CA LYS A 122 -19.75 17.76 6.37
C LYS A 122 -20.64 18.85 6.94
N SER A 123 -20.09 19.84 7.62
CA SER A 123 -20.84 20.96 8.22
C SER A 123 -21.28 22.03 7.20
N GLN A 124 -20.93 21.87 5.92
CA GLN A 124 -21.17 22.87 4.86
C GLN A 124 -20.68 24.29 5.21
N LEU A 125 -19.81 24.42 6.18
CA LEU A 125 -19.23 25.71 6.58
C LEU A 125 -18.51 26.39 5.42
N ALA A 126 -17.85 25.62 4.55
CA ALA A 126 -17.22 26.13 3.34
C ALA A 126 -18.20 26.90 2.42
N LYS A 127 -19.47 26.47 2.36
CA LYS A 127 -20.52 27.20 1.58
C LYS A 127 -21.03 28.46 2.26
N ARG A 128 -20.83 28.62 3.57
CA ARG A 128 -21.26 29.82 4.31
C ARG A 128 -20.20 30.93 4.27
N PHE A 129 -18.94 30.58 3.95
CA PHE A 129 -17.84 31.54 3.82
C PHE A 129 -17.54 31.93 2.37
N ALA A 130 -18.08 31.21 1.38
CA ALA A 130 -18.03 31.56 -0.06
C ALA A 130 -19.25 32.36 -0.48
#